data_a5e7558f66dd9c7dad8e94aa4c5a4348
#
_entry.id   a5e7558f66dd9c7dad8e94aa4c5a4348
#
_cell.length_a   1.000
_cell.length_b   1.000
_cell.length_c   1.000
_cell.angle_alpha   90.00
_cell.angle_beta   90.00
_cell.angle_gamma   90.00
#
_symmetry.space_group_name_H-M   'P 1'
#
loop_
_entity.id
_entity.type
_entity.pdbx_description
1 polymer ?
#
loop_
_entity_poly.entity_id
_entity_poly.type
_entity_poly.pdbx_seq_one_letter_code
_entity_poly.pdbx_strand_id
1 'polypeptide(L)'
;MSRTQSNLGTGNTGFRATVVKRRTRHRLSAFHRVVRHAGKLVQAESRFLAGKDATVRKQPIGGILKRTLDVVIALGALMTLFPLFGLVACLVKASDGGPIFYRHTRLGHGRRTFPCLKFRTMVPNGDEVLSEHLRRSRAAAEEWAATRKLKSDPRITAVGATLRKLSIDELPQLINVLRGEMSIVGPRPIVFDEIPMYGDDIRFYFSARPGLTGPWQVNGRSNESYARRVTLDRGYVENWSVWADLQIVVKTIPVVLAARDAY
;
A
#
# COMPACT_ATOMS: atom_id res chain seq x y z
N MET A 1 26.26 -3.56 80.56
CA MET A 1 24.82 -3.24 80.43
C MET A 1 24.66 -2.08 79.44
N SER A 2 24.21 -2.27 78.22
CA SER A 2 23.47 -1.30 77.45
C SER A 2 22.98 -1.95 76.17
N ARG A 3 21.69 -2.00 75.99
CA ARG A 3 20.99 -2.55 74.84
C ARG A 3 21.02 -1.52 73.66
N THR A 4 21.44 -1.95 72.53
CA THR A 4 21.22 -1.18 71.25
C THR A 4 20.11 -1.87 70.44
N GLN A 5 18.99 -1.18 70.30
CA GLN A 5 17.89 -1.62 69.47
C GLN A 5 18.18 -1.21 68.05
N SER A 6 18.08 -2.15 67.11
CA SER A 6 18.12 -1.91 65.67
C SER A 6 16.71 -1.63 65.13
N ASN A 7 16.50 -0.44 64.62
CA ASN A 7 15.31 -0.06 63.82
C ASN A 7 15.49 -0.54 62.41
N LEU A 8 14.72 -1.53 61.99
CA LEU A 8 14.57 -1.93 60.58
C LEU A 8 13.45 -1.09 59.92
N GLY A 9 13.82 -0.27 58.95
CA GLY A 9 12.92 0.59 58.20
C GLY A 9 12.04 -0.20 57.23
N THR A 10 10.75 -0.16 57.50
CA THR A 10 9.68 -0.60 56.57
C THR A 10 9.29 0.58 55.68
N GLY A 11 9.87 0.69 54.48
CA GLY A 11 9.54 1.80 53.59
C GLY A 11 9.99 1.63 52.16
N ASN A 12 9.50 0.63 51.42
CA ASN A 12 9.66 0.69 49.95
C ASN A 12 8.70 -0.19 49.10
N THR A 13 7.60 -0.69 49.65
CA THR A 13 6.66 -1.51 48.88
C THR A 13 5.54 -0.71 48.21
N GLY A 14 5.19 0.47 48.75
CA GLY A 14 4.10 1.31 48.22
C GLY A 14 4.43 2.04 46.91
N PHE A 15 5.68 2.46 46.73
CA PHE A 15 6.08 3.26 45.55
C PHE A 15 6.17 2.44 44.26
N ARG A 16 6.62 1.19 44.35
CA ARG A 16 6.67 0.28 43.17
C ARG A 16 5.27 -0.12 42.65
N ALA A 17 4.32 -0.35 43.52
CA ALA A 17 2.95 -0.73 43.16
C ALA A 17 2.19 0.42 42.44
N THR A 18 2.44 1.67 42.87
CA THR A 18 1.78 2.85 42.27
C THR A 18 2.32 3.17 40.88
N VAL A 19 3.62 3.00 40.65
CA VAL A 19 4.27 3.23 39.33
C VAL A 19 3.84 2.16 38.34
N VAL A 20 3.73 0.90 38.72
CA VAL A 20 3.25 -0.19 37.84
C VAL A 20 1.78 0.01 37.49
N LYS A 21 0.90 0.37 38.43
CA LYS A 21 -0.51 0.68 38.13
C LYS A 21 -0.71 1.88 37.23
N ARG A 22 0.12 2.93 37.33
CA ARG A 22 0.08 4.08 36.42
C ARG A 22 0.52 3.69 35.00
N ARG A 23 1.59 2.90 34.84
CA ARG A 23 2.06 2.42 33.53
C ARG A 23 1.02 1.53 32.80
N THR A 24 0.35 0.64 33.54
CA THR A 24 -0.70 -0.23 32.99
C THR A 24 -1.95 0.56 32.58
N ARG A 25 -2.39 1.54 33.39
CA ARG A 25 -3.51 2.42 33.02
C ARG A 25 -3.20 3.28 31.76
N HIS A 26 -1.99 3.80 31.62
CA HIS A 26 -1.58 4.54 30.41
C HIS A 26 -1.53 3.64 29.17
N ARG A 27 -1.06 2.41 29.29
CA ARG A 27 -1.06 1.44 28.17
C ARG A 27 -2.48 1.03 27.78
N LEU A 28 -3.36 0.78 28.73
CA LEU A 28 -4.77 0.46 28.48
C LEU A 28 -5.53 1.64 27.85
N SER A 29 -5.27 2.88 28.30
CA SER A 29 -5.91 4.07 27.70
C SER A 29 -5.41 4.37 26.29
N ALA A 30 -4.13 4.09 25.99
CA ALA A 30 -3.57 4.18 24.64
C ALA A 30 -4.17 3.10 23.72
N PHE A 31 -4.25 1.85 24.19
CA PHE A 31 -4.89 0.75 23.47
C PHE A 31 -6.36 1.04 23.15
N HIS A 32 -7.16 1.50 24.14
CA HIS A 32 -8.56 1.89 23.92
C HIS A 32 -8.73 3.09 22.97
N ARG A 33 -7.75 4.01 22.91
CA ARG A 33 -7.75 5.09 21.90
C ARG A 33 -7.48 4.55 20.50
N VAL A 34 -6.52 3.66 20.35
CA VAL A 34 -6.21 3.01 19.07
C VAL A 34 -7.39 2.21 18.56
N VAL A 35 -8.00 1.38 19.40
CA VAL A 35 -9.19 0.57 19.05
C VAL A 35 -10.39 1.45 18.69
N ARG A 36 -10.64 2.54 19.43
CA ARG A 36 -11.71 3.51 19.09
C ARG A 36 -11.41 4.27 17.80
N HIS A 37 -10.15 4.60 17.54
CA HIS A 37 -9.76 5.27 16.29
C HIS A 37 -9.93 4.32 15.10
N ALA A 38 -9.49 3.07 15.23
CA ALA A 38 -9.70 2.04 14.22
C ALA A 38 -11.19 1.77 13.96
N GLY A 39 -12.03 1.70 15.01
CA GLY A 39 -13.48 1.53 14.85
C GLY A 39 -14.15 2.70 14.13
N LYS A 40 -13.73 3.95 14.41
CA LYS A 40 -14.23 5.14 13.69
C LYS A 40 -13.79 5.15 12.22
N LEU A 41 -12.56 4.73 11.93
CA LEU A 41 -12.05 4.61 10.57
C LEU A 41 -12.83 3.56 9.77
N VAL A 42 -13.04 2.36 10.33
CA VAL A 42 -13.83 1.30 9.69
C VAL A 42 -15.27 1.75 9.43
N GLN A 43 -15.87 2.49 10.38
CA GLN A 43 -17.23 3.01 10.22
C GLN A 43 -17.32 4.17 9.20
N ALA A 44 -16.29 5.02 9.13
CA ALA A 44 -16.18 6.06 8.11
C ALA A 44 -15.95 5.43 6.72
N GLU A 45 -15.10 4.41 6.65
CA GLU A 45 -14.84 3.63 5.44
C GLU A 45 -16.12 2.97 4.91
N SER A 46 -16.87 2.27 5.77
CA SER A 46 -18.13 1.63 5.36
C SER A 46 -19.18 2.62 4.90
N ARG A 47 -19.33 3.77 5.59
CA ARG A 47 -20.24 4.85 5.18
C ARG A 47 -19.84 5.48 3.85
N PHE A 48 -18.54 5.71 3.65
CA PHE A 48 -18.04 6.26 2.41
C PHE A 48 -18.25 5.31 1.22
N LEU A 49 -17.98 4.01 1.41
CA LEU A 49 -18.18 2.98 0.38
C LEU A 49 -19.66 2.75 0.07
N ALA A 50 -20.55 2.91 1.05
CA ALA A 50 -22.01 2.81 0.87
C ALA A 50 -22.62 4.05 0.21
N GLY A 51 -21.93 5.20 0.19
CA GLY A 51 -22.43 6.45 -0.38
C GLY A 51 -22.61 6.34 -1.91
N LYS A 52 -23.83 6.58 -2.38
CA LYS A 52 -24.11 6.74 -3.81
C LYS A 52 -23.82 8.17 -4.20
N ASP A 53 -22.69 8.38 -4.88
CA ASP A 53 -22.36 9.67 -5.46
C ASP A 53 -22.82 9.68 -6.93
N ALA A 54 -23.82 10.50 -7.23
CA ALA A 54 -24.38 10.63 -8.58
C ALA A 54 -23.35 11.15 -9.60
N THR A 55 -22.23 11.72 -9.14
CA THR A 55 -21.17 12.27 -9.99
C THR A 55 -20.17 11.21 -10.47
N VAL A 56 -20.16 10.01 -9.86
CA VAL A 56 -19.30 8.90 -10.29
C VAL A 56 -19.94 8.18 -11.48
N ARG A 57 -19.20 8.00 -12.56
CA ARG A 57 -19.68 7.30 -13.76
C ARG A 57 -20.09 5.86 -13.41
N LYS A 58 -21.28 5.45 -13.88
CA LYS A 58 -21.77 4.06 -13.71
C LYS A 58 -20.87 3.04 -14.41
N GLN A 59 -20.31 3.40 -15.56
CA GLN A 59 -19.34 2.59 -16.29
C GLN A 59 -17.97 3.27 -16.26
N PRO A 60 -16.88 2.48 -16.12
CA PRO A 60 -15.52 3.03 -16.21
C PRO A 60 -15.27 3.73 -17.54
N ILE A 61 -14.38 4.72 -17.53
CA ILE A 61 -13.95 5.41 -18.77
C ILE A 61 -13.51 4.39 -19.84
N GLY A 62 -13.73 4.75 -21.10
CA GLY A 62 -13.35 3.94 -22.27
C GLY A 62 -14.27 2.74 -22.54
N GLY A 63 -15.20 2.41 -21.63
CA GLY A 63 -16.23 1.41 -21.84
C GLY A 63 -15.71 0.04 -22.31
N ILE A 64 -16.40 -0.54 -23.30
CA ILE A 64 -16.09 -1.87 -23.85
C ILE A 64 -14.75 -1.85 -24.61
N LEU A 65 -14.49 -0.82 -25.41
CA LEU A 65 -13.26 -0.74 -26.21
C LEU A 65 -12.00 -0.83 -25.34
N LYS A 66 -11.92 0.02 -24.30
CA LYS A 66 -10.81 -0.02 -23.35
C LYS A 66 -10.73 -1.37 -22.66
N ARG A 67 -11.87 -1.96 -22.28
CA ARG A 67 -11.92 -3.27 -21.62
C ARG A 67 -11.37 -4.37 -22.50
N THR A 68 -11.71 -4.40 -23.78
CA THR A 68 -11.19 -5.39 -24.74
C THR A 68 -9.68 -5.26 -24.89
N LEU A 69 -9.17 -4.03 -25.05
CA LEU A 69 -7.73 -3.78 -25.11
C LEU A 69 -7.01 -4.24 -23.84
N ASP A 70 -7.55 -3.91 -22.66
CA ASP A 70 -7.00 -4.35 -21.38
C ASP A 70 -6.88 -5.89 -21.30
N VAL A 71 -7.93 -6.61 -21.70
CA VAL A 71 -7.96 -8.07 -21.67
C VAL A 71 -6.95 -8.68 -22.64
N VAL A 72 -6.92 -8.18 -23.89
CA VAL A 72 -5.98 -8.67 -24.92
C VAL A 72 -4.53 -8.46 -24.48
N ILE A 73 -4.20 -7.27 -24.00
CA ILE A 73 -2.83 -6.95 -23.53
C ILE A 73 -2.48 -7.80 -22.32
N ALA A 74 -3.39 -7.93 -21.32
CA ALA A 74 -3.12 -8.70 -20.11
C ALA A 74 -2.94 -10.19 -20.39
N LEU A 75 -3.75 -10.79 -21.30
CA LEU A 75 -3.60 -12.17 -21.73
C LEU A 75 -2.28 -12.39 -22.45
N GLY A 76 -1.96 -11.55 -23.44
CA GLY A 76 -0.69 -11.63 -24.17
C GLY A 76 0.52 -11.53 -23.23
N ALA A 77 0.49 -10.56 -22.30
CA ALA A 77 1.55 -10.39 -21.32
C ALA A 77 1.67 -11.60 -20.38
N LEU A 78 0.56 -12.15 -19.87
CA LEU A 78 0.59 -13.34 -19.02
C LEU A 78 1.10 -14.58 -19.75
N MET A 79 0.71 -14.79 -21.00
CA MET A 79 1.21 -15.92 -21.82
C MET A 79 2.72 -15.79 -22.05
N THR A 80 3.19 -14.60 -22.44
CA THR A 80 4.62 -14.35 -22.69
C THR A 80 5.46 -14.44 -21.42
N LEU A 81 4.96 -13.90 -20.30
CA LEU A 81 5.68 -13.85 -19.03
C LEU A 81 5.44 -15.09 -18.14
N PHE A 82 4.68 -16.08 -18.61
CA PHE A 82 4.36 -17.29 -17.82
C PHE A 82 5.59 -18.01 -17.25
N PRO A 83 6.70 -18.21 -18.01
CA PRO A 83 7.90 -18.83 -17.46
C PRO A 83 8.54 -17.96 -16.35
N LEU A 84 8.52 -16.63 -16.52
CA LEU A 84 9.01 -15.70 -15.50
C LEU A 84 8.16 -15.78 -14.22
N PHE A 85 6.82 -15.89 -14.35
CA PHE A 85 5.95 -16.07 -13.18
C PHE A 85 6.31 -17.32 -12.38
N GLY A 86 6.56 -18.45 -13.07
CA GLY A 86 6.98 -19.70 -12.44
C GLY A 86 8.30 -19.57 -11.71
N LEU A 87 9.31 -18.96 -12.37
CA LEU A 87 10.62 -18.71 -11.78
C LEU A 87 10.52 -17.83 -10.53
N VAL A 88 9.81 -16.70 -10.62
CA VAL A 88 9.63 -15.77 -9.48
C VAL A 88 8.88 -16.44 -8.35
N ALA A 89 7.84 -17.22 -8.66
CA ALA A 89 7.09 -17.98 -7.65
C ALA A 89 7.99 -18.95 -6.87
N CYS A 90 8.86 -19.69 -7.58
CA CYS A 90 9.84 -20.58 -6.96
C CYS A 90 10.84 -19.81 -6.08
N LEU A 91 11.40 -18.70 -6.57
CA LEU A 91 12.35 -17.88 -5.82
C LEU A 91 11.73 -17.29 -4.54
N VAL A 92 10.51 -16.76 -4.62
CA VAL A 92 9.78 -16.23 -3.47
C VAL A 92 9.48 -17.35 -2.47
N LYS A 93 9.05 -18.53 -2.94
CA LYS A 93 8.77 -19.67 -2.07
C LYS A 93 10.01 -20.22 -1.40
N ALA A 94 11.13 -20.26 -2.12
CA ALA A 94 12.42 -20.76 -1.61
C ALA A 94 13.07 -19.80 -0.59
N SER A 95 12.73 -18.49 -0.63
CA SER A 95 13.38 -17.49 0.23
C SER A 95 13.06 -17.66 1.71
N ASP A 96 11.81 -18.06 2.08
CA ASP A 96 11.34 -18.18 3.45
C ASP A 96 10.15 -19.14 3.66
N GLY A 97 9.79 -19.93 2.63
CA GLY A 97 8.70 -20.92 2.68
C GLY A 97 7.28 -20.36 2.73
N GLY A 98 7.10 -19.03 2.87
CA GLY A 98 5.80 -18.40 3.01
C GLY A 98 4.96 -18.35 1.71
N PRO A 99 3.82 -17.63 1.70
CA PRO A 99 2.95 -17.51 0.53
C PRO A 99 3.65 -16.75 -0.60
N ILE A 100 3.39 -17.14 -1.86
CA ILE A 100 3.98 -16.53 -3.05
C ILE A 100 3.41 -15.13 -3.29
N PHE A 101 2.11 -14.98 -3.11
CA PHE A 101 1.39 -13.73 -3.37
C PHE A 101 1.07 -12.99 -2.08
N TYR A 102 1.16 -11.67 -2.16
CA TYR A 102 0.64 -10.72 -1.20
C TYR A 102 -0.58 -10.02 -1.78
N ARG A 103 -1.58 -9.76 -0.93
CA ARG A 103 -2.83 -9.08 -1.30
C ARG A 103 -2.96 -7.82 -0.47
N HIS A 104 -3.11 -6.70 -1.14
CA HIS A 104 -3.33 -5.42 -0.46
C HIS A 104 -4.67 -4.84 -0.90
N THR A 105 -5.59 -4.61 0.03
CA THR A 105 -6.88 -4.00 -0.27
C THR A 105 -6.68 -2.61 -0.82
N ARG A 106 -7.22 -2.35 -2.00
CA ARG A 106 -7.18 -1.08 -2.71
C ARG A 106 -8.58 -0.66 -3.13
N LEU A 107 -8.74 0.64 -3.40
CA LEU A 107 -9.96 1.20 -3.94
C LEU A 107 -9.95 1.08 -5.46
N GLY A 108 -11.12 0.79 -6.05
CA GLY A 108 -11.32 0.65 -7.47
C GLY A 108 -12.48 1.49 -7.98
N HIS A 109 -12.88 1.27 -9.23
CA HIS A 109 -14.02 1.93 -9.86
C HIS A 109 -15.29 1.83 -9.00
N GLY A 110 -16.06 2.91 -8.95
CA GLY A 110 -17.34 2.93 -8.25
C GLY A 110 -17.22 2.73 -6.74
N ARG A 111 -16.09 3.10 -6.13
CA ARG A 111 -15.80 2.95 -4.69
C ARG A 111 -15.69 1.51 -4.20
N ARG A 112 -15.58 0.52 -5.12
CA ARG A 112 -15.42 -0.89 -4.75
C ARG A 112 -14.01 -1.13 -4.28
N THR A 113 -13.84 -1.98 -3.28
CA THR A 113 -12.53 -2.48 -2.87
C THR A 113 -12.18 -3.75 -3.63
N PHE A 114 -10.88 -3.98 -3.86
CA PHE A 114 -10.38 -5.22 -4.45
C PHE A 114 -9.01 -5.59 -3.86
N PRO A 115 -8.67 -6.89 -3.85
CA PRO A 115 -7.35 -7.36 -3.43
C PRO A 115 -6.34 -7.14 -4.56
N CYS A 116 -5.55 -6.07 -4.48
CA CYS A 116 -4.45 -5.82 -5.41
C CYS A 116 -3.34 -6.86 -5.20
N LEU A 117 -3.07 -7.67 -6.23
CA LEU A 117 -2.14 -8.78 -6.16
C LEU A 117 -0.71 -8.33 -6.44
N LYS A 118 0.24 -8.85 -5.65
CA LYS A 118 1.68 -8.67 -5.86
C LYS A 118 2.41 -9.96 -5.52
N PHE A 119 3.60 -10.16 -6.09
CA PHE A 119 4.53 -11.10 -5.48
C PHE A 119 4.95 -10.59 -4.11
N ARG A 120 5.09 -11.51 -3.15
CA ARG A 120 5.54 -11.15 -1.81
C ARG A 120 7.02 -10.79 -1.83
N THR A 121 7.32 -9.62 -1.29
CA THR A 121 8.68 -9.06 -1.22
C THR A 121 9.18 -8.84 0.20
N MET A 122 8.33 -9.11 1.20
CA MET A 122 8.63 -8.96 2.61
C MET A 122 8.43 -10.29 3.35
N VAL A 123 9.12 -10.45 4.47
CA VAL A 123 8.97 -11.62 5.36
C VAL A 123 7.53 -11.74 5.90
N PRO A 124 7.03 -12.95 6.22
CA PRO A 124 5.66 -13.14 6.70
C PRO A 124 5.36 -12.41 8.02
N ASN A 125 6.35 -12.35 8.93
CA ASN A 125 6.26 -11.68 10.24
C ASN A 125 6.74 -10.21 10.18
N GLY A 126 6.48 -9.50 9.08
CA GLY A 126 6.99 -8.16 8.83
C GLY A 126 6.65 -7.13 9.92
N ASP A 127 5.46 -7.20 10.53
CA ASP A 127 5.05 -6.26 11.57
C ASP A 127 5.88 -6.42 12.86
N GLU A 128 6.24 -7.65 13.22
CA GLU A 128 7.12 -7.94 14.35
C GLU A 128 8.54 -7.44 14.07
N VAL A 129 9.07 -7.73 12.90
CA VAL A 129 10.40 -7.27 12.45
C VAL A 129 10.46 -5.74 12.43
N LEU A 130 9.44 -5.06 11.93
CA LEU A 130 9.35 -3.61 11.93
C LEU A 130 9.34 -3.06 13.35
N SER A 131 8.45 -3.57 14.21
CA SER A 131 8.30 -3.09 15.58
C SER A 131 9.60 -3.23 16.38
N GLU A 132 10.32 -4.33 16.20
CA GLU A 132 11.61 -4.56 16.82
C GLU A 132 12.68 -3.61 16.29
N HIS A 133 12.72 -3.39 14.97
CA HIS A 133 13.66 -2.46 14.35
C HIS A 133 13.45 -1.02 14.84
N LEU A 134 12.20 -0.55 14.88
CA LEU A 134 11.87 0.79 15.37
C LEU A 134 12.16 0.95 16.88
N ARG A 135 12.08 -0.13 17.66
CA ARG A 135 12.44 -0.12 19.08
C ARG A 135 13.95 0.01 19.28
N ARG A 136 14.76 -0.61 18.40
CA ARG A 136 16.23 -0.62 18.50
C ARG A 136 16.89 0.63 17.92
N SER A 137 16.26 1.28 16.93
CA SER A 137 16.82 2.42 16.22
C SER A 137 15.90 3.64 16.29
N ARG A 138 16.34 4.67 17.05
CA ARG A 138 15.63 5.95 17.13
C ARG A 138 15.54 6.64 15.75
N ALA A 139 16.62 6.62 14.98
CA ALA A 139 16.65 7.20 13.63
C ALA A 139 15.62 6.53 12.70
N ALA A 140 15.52 5.19 12.73
CA ALA A 140 14.51 4.47 11.96
C ALA A 140 13.07 4.81 12.44
N ALA A 141 12.87 5.01 13.75
CA ALA A 141 11.56 5.40 14.29
C ALA A 141 11.16 6.82 13.85
N GLU A 142 12.09 7.76 13.81
CA GLU A 142 11.88 9.12 13.31
C GLU A 142 11.60 9.13 11.78
N GLU A 143 12.38 8.37 11.00
CA GLU A 143 12.16 8.21 9.56
C GLU A 143 10.77 7.60 9.26
N TRP A 144 10.41 6.54 9.97
CA TRP A 144 9.10 5.88 9.85
C TRP A 144 7.93 6.81 10.24
N ALA A 145 8.09 7.61 11.28
CA ALA A 145 7.06 8.56 11.71
C ALA A 145 6.81 9.64 10.64
N ALA A 146 7.87 10.08 9.96
CA ALA A 146 7.80 11.13 8.95
C ALA A 146 7.23 10.64 7.62
N THR A 147 7.61 9.44 7.16
CA THR A 147 7.38 9.02 5.76
C THR A 147 6.59 7.72 5.62
N ARG A 148 6.42 6.94 6.70
CA ARG A 148 5.91 5.55 6.68
C ARG A 148 6.70 4.63 5.75
N LYS A 149 7.95 5.00 5.48
CA LYS A 149 8.91 4.23 4.70
C LYS A 149 10.24 4.19 5.43
N LEU A 150 11.08 3.21 5.12
CA LEU A 150 12.45 3.11 5.61
C LEU A 150 13.38 2.93 4.40
N LYS A 151 14.48 3.67 4.36
CA LYS A 151 15.53 3.51 3.33
C LYS A 151 16.14 2.09 3.37
N SER A 152 16.35 1.57 4.57
CA SER A 152 16.78 0.19 4.81
C SER A 152 15.71 -0.54 5.60
N ASP A 153 14.74 -1.11 4.90
CA ASP A 153 13.60 -1.81 5.51
C ASP A 153 13.97 -3.27 5.76
N PRO A 154 14.13 -3.71 7.04
CA PRO A 154 14.57 -5.06 7.37
C PRO A 154 13.54 -6.14 7.03
N ARG A 155 12.33 -5.76 6.66
CA ARG A 155 11.27 -6.70 6.22
C ARG A 155 11.49 -7.21 4.82
N ILE A 156 12.22 -6.45 3.99
CA ILE A 156 12.40 -6.77 2.57
C ILE A 156 13.41 -7.90 2.43
N THR A 157 12.99 -8.99 1.76
CA THR A 157 13.90 -10.10 1.44
C THR A 157 14.86 -9.71 0.31
N ALA A 158 15.99 -10.38 0.17
CA ALA A 158 16.95 -10.12 -0.92
C ALA A 158 16.30 -10.30 -2.31
N VAL A 159 15.50 -11.36 -2.47
CA VAL A 159 14.68 -11.57 -3.67
C VAL A 159 13.68 -10.42 -3.83
N GLY A 160 12.99 -10.04 -2.74
CA GLY A 160 12.01 -8.96 -2.75
C GLY A 160 12.59 -7.61 -3.17
N ALA A 161 13.81 -7.29 -2.75
CA ALA A 161 14.49 -6.06 -3.16
C ALA A 161 14.70 -6.01 -4.68
N THR A 162 15.15 -7.14 -5.27
CA THR A 162 15.33 -7.27 -6.73
C THR A 162 14.00 -7.14 -7.47
N LEU A 163 12.95 -7.83 -6.99
CA LEU A 163 11.61 -7.77 -7.60
C LEU A 163 11.06 -6.34 -7.61
N ARG A 164 11.19 -5.61 -6.49
CA ARG A 164 10.76 -4.20 -6.40
C ARG A 164 11.54 -3.29 -7.34
N LYS A 165 12.87 -3.42 -7.35
CA LYS A 165 13.72 -2.63 -8.24
C LYS A 165 13.33 -2.75 -9.71
N LEU A 166 12.94 -3.95 -10.14
CA LEU A 166 12.50 -4.26 -11.50
C LEU A 166 10.99 -4.13 -11.71
N SER A 167 10.21 -3.76 -10.69
CA SER A 167 8.74 -3.72 -10.71
C SER A 167 8.08 -5.07 -11.07
N ILE A 168 8.82 -6.18 -10.97
CA ILE A 168 8.32 -7.53 -11.25
C ILE A 168 7.30 -7.95 -10.19
N ASP A 169 7.40 -7.42 -8.97
CA ASP A 169 6.45 -7.68 -7.89
C ASP A 169 5.01 -7.27 -8.25
N GLU A 170 4.81 -6.36 -9.18
CA GLU A 170 3.50 -5.88 -9.60
C GLU A 170 2.87 -6.68 -10.75
N LEU A 171 3.62 -7.58 -11.41
CA LEU A 171 3.10 -8.38 -12.52
C LEU A 171 1.82 -9.19 -12.19
N PRO A 172 1.60 -9.73 -10.96
CA PRO A 172 0.34 -10.39 -10.62
C PRO A 172 -0.91 -9.52 -10.75
N GLN A 173 -0.78 -8.18 -10.82
CA GLN A 173 -1.89 -7.28 -11.09
C GLN A 173 -2.50 -7.48 -12.49
N LEU A 174 -1.80 -8.11 -13.43
CA LEU A 174 -2.39 -8.56 -14.71
C LEU A 174 -3.60 -9.48 -14.47
N ILE A 175 -3.60 -10.26 -13.39
CA ILE A 175 -4.76 -11.07 -12.99
C ILE A 175 -5.92 -10.17 -12.54
N ASN A 176 -5.62 -9.07 -11.81
CA ASN A 176 -6.65 -8.08 -11.45
C ASN A 176 -7.23 -7.39 -12.70
N VAL A 177 -6.39 -7.14 -13.72
CA VAL A 177 -6.87 -6.63 -15.01
C VAL A 177 -7.85 -7.63 -15.64
N LEU A 178 -7.51 -8.90 -15.72
CA LEU A 178 -8.41 -9.92 -16.28
C LEU A 178 -9.72 -10.07 -15.48
N ARG A 179 -9.69 -9.88 -14.16
CA ARG A 179 -10.89 -9.89 -13.30
C ARG A 179 -11.75 -8.63 -13.46
N GLY A 180 -11.26 -7.58 -14.15
CA GLY A 180 -11.97 -6.31 -14.32
C GLY A 180 -11.86 -5.38 -13.13
N GLU A 181 -11.03 -5.68 -12.17
CA GLU A 181 -10.74 -4.86 -10.99
C GLU A 181 -9.78 -3.72 -11.33
N MET A 182 -8.90 -3.94 -12.30
CA MET A 182 -7.90 -2.99 -12.82
C MET A 182 -7.95 -2.86 -14.34
N SER A 183 -7.20 -1.91 -14.85
CA SER A 183 -6.90 -1.65 -16.26
C SER A 183 -5.37 -1.69 -16.47
N ILE A 184 -4.91 -1.83 -17.71
CA ILE A 184 -3.48 -1.64 -18.04
C ILE A 184 -3.08 -0.21 -17.74
N VAL A 185 -3.87 0.78 -18.21
CA VAL A 185 -3.60 2.21 -17.97
C VAL A 185 -4.73 2.82 -17.14
N GLY A 186 -4.39 3.55 -16.10
CA GLY A 186 -5.34 4.24 -15.23
C GLY A 186 -4.66 4.95 -14.06
N PRO A 187 -5.42 5.62 -13.21
CA PRO A 187 -4.94 6.14 -11.93
C PRO A 187 -4.32 5.01 -11.08
N ARG A 188 -3.26 5.32 -10.31
CA ARG A 188 -2.66 4.31 -9.43
C ARG A 188 -3.64 3.83 -8.38
N PRO A 189 -3.69 2.51 -8.05
CA PRO A 189 -4.53 2.00 -6.96
C PRO A 189 -4.19 2.64 -5.62
N ILE A 190 -5.13 3.38 -5.02
CA ILE A 190 -4.98 4.06 -3.72
C ILE A 190 -5.56 3.24 -2.56
N VAL A 191 -5.11 3.56 -1.35
CA VAL A 191 -5.70 3.10 -0.10
C VAL A 191 -6.74 4.09 0.42
N PHE A 192 -7.53 3.68 1.40
CA PHE A 192 -8.57 4.53 1.98
C PHE A 192 -8.00 5.84 2.56
N ASP A 193 -6.85 5.78 3.21
CA ASP A 193 -6.19 6.95 3.83
C ASP A 193 -5.74 8.01 2.80
N GLU A 194 -5.66 7.67 1.52
CA GLU A 194 -5.30 8.60 0.45
C GLU A 194 -6.49 9.39 -0.10
N ILE A 195 -7.74 9.02 0.24
CA ILE A 195 -8.96 9.72 -0.24
C ILE A 195 -8.93 11.22 0.08
N PRO A 196 -8.58 11.66 1.31
CA PRO A 196 -8.55 13.09 1.63
C PRO A 196 -7.56 13.88 0.76
N MET A 197 -6.53 13.24 0.23
CA MET A 197 -5.53 13.89 -0.62
C MET A 197 -6.06 14.21 -2.02
N TYR A 198 -7.13 13.53 -2.46
CA TYR A 198 -7.82 13.83 -3.73
C TYR A 198 -8.85 14.94 -3.59
N GLY A 199 -9.38 15.21 -2.38
CA GLY A 199 -10.46 16.18 -2.18
C GLY A 199 -11.65 15.89 -3.10
N ASP A 200 -12.18 16.93 -3.74
CA ASP A 200 -13.32 16.83 -4.67
C ASP A 200 -13.00 16.07 -5.97
N ASP A 201 -11.72 15.96 -6.33
CA ASP A 201 -11.28 15.25 -7.53
C ASP A 201 -11.35 13.72 -7.39
N ILE A 202 -11.65 13.20 -6.20
CA ILE A 202 -11.81 11.76 -5.94
C ILE A 202 -12.86 11.11 -6.86
N ARG A 203 -13.87 11.87 -7.31
CA ARG A 203 -14.88 11.43 -8.28
C ARG A 203 -14.28 10.97 -9.62
N PHE A 204 -13.22 11.62 -10.06
CA PHE A 204 -12.51 11.23 -11.29
C PHE A 204 -11.79 9.91 -11.11
N TYR A 205 -11.12 9.72 -9.96
CA TYR A 205 -10.52 8.44 -9.61
C TYR A 205 -11.54 7.29 -9.66
N PHE A 206 -12.71 7.45 -9.02
CA PHE A 206 -13.76 6.43 -9.02
C PHE A 206 -14.48 6.25 -10.35
N SER A 207 -14.27 7.14 -11.31
CA SER A 207 -14.81 7.03 -12.67
C SER A 207 -13.94 6.17 -13.60
N ALA A 208 -12.77 5.72 -13.15
CA ALA A 208 -11.85 4.87 -13.89
C ALA A 208 -11.56 3.56 -13.14
N ARG A 209 -11.12 2.51 -13.84
CA ARG A 209 -10.42 1.39 -13.19
C ARG A 209 -9.00 1.84 -12.87
N PRO A 210 -8.46 1.53 -11.68
CA PRO A 210 -7.05 1.80 -11.41
C PRO A 210 -6.15 1.04 -12.38
N GLY A 211 -5.03 1.65 -12.75
CA GLY A 211 -4.10 1.13 -13.74
C GLY A 211 -2.91 0.39 -13.14
N LEU A 212 -2.36 -0.55 -13.91
CA LEU A 212 -1.03 -1.12 -13.67
C LEU A 212 0.04 -0.04 -13.91
N THR A 213 -0.13 0.76 -14.96
CA THR A 213 0.60 2.00 -15.21
C THR A 213 -0.37 3.17 -15.36
N GLY A 214 0.15 4.39 -15.35
CA GLY A 214 -0.70 5.58 -15.44
C GLY A 214 0.06 6.87 -15.68
N PRO A 215 -0.67 7.99 -15.84
CA PRO A 215 -0.09 9.26 -16.30
C PRO A 215 1.02 9.78 -15.38
N TRP A 216 0.86 9.71 -14.07
CA TRP A 216 1.89 10.20 -13.15
C TRP A 216 3.08 9.23 -13.01
N GLN A 217 2.86 7.93 -13.20
CA GLN A 217 3.92 6.91 -13.12
C GLN A 217 4.95 7.08 -14.24
N VAL A 218 4.55 7.66 -15.37
CA VAL A 218 5.44 7.92 -16.52
C VAL A 218 5.96 9.36 -16.60
N ASN A 219 5.41 10.30 -15.80
CA ASN A 219 5.74 11.73 -15.88
C ASN A 219 6.50 12.30 -14.66
N GLY A 220 7.08 11.49 -13.77
CA GLY A 220 7.87 12.01 -12.64
C GLY A 220 7.94 11.12 -11.41
N ARG A 221 7.14 10.07 -11.33
CA ARG A 221 7.14 9.06 -10.24
C ARG A 221 7.15 9.70 -8.83
N SER A 222 8.11 9.24 -7.98
CA SER A 222 8.21 9.63 -6.56
C SER A 222 8.56 11.09 -6.32
N ASN A 223 9.09 11.82 -7.32
CA ASN A 223 9.47 13.22 -7.19
C ASN A 223 8.31 14.20 -7.34
N GLU A 224 7.14 13.73 -7.81
CA GLU A 224 5.97 14.57 -7.97
C GLU A 224 5.20 14.75 -6.66
N SER A 225 4.71 15.98 -6.42
CA SER A 225 3.80 16.25 -5.31
C SER A 225 2.50 15.46 -5.47
N TYR A 226 1.85 15.14 -4.35
CA TYR A 226 0.56 14.42 -4.40
C TYR A 226 -0.50 15.19 -5.19
N ALA A 227 -0.55 16.51 -5.04
CA ALA A 227 -1.47 17.37 -5.79
C ALA A 227 -1.24 17.27 -7.31
N ARG A 228 0.03 17.20 -7.75
CA ARG A 228 0.36 17.01 -9.17
C ARG A 228 -0.13 15.65 -9.69
N ARG A 229 -0.01 14.58 -8.87
CA ARG A 229 -0.54 13.25 -9.22
C ARG A 229 -2.04 13.30 -9.44
N VAL A 230 -2.79 13.94 -8.51
CA VAL A 230 -4.24 14.11 -8.63
C VAL A 230 -4.62 14.86 -9.91
N THR A 231 -3.90 15.95 -10.23
CA THR A 231 -4.11 16.70 -11.48
C THR A 231 -3.89 15.86 -12.71
N LEU A 232 -2.85 15.03 -12.74
CA LEU A 232 -2.55 14.14 -13.86
C LEU A 232 -3.61 13.04 -14.02
N ASP A 233 -4.04 12.43 -12.92
CA ASP A 233 -5.09 11.42 -12.92
C ASP A 233 -6.43 11.99 -13.38
N ARG A 234 -6.80 13.19 -12.90
CA ARG A 234 -7.99 13.91 -13.36
C ARG A 234 -7.93 14.19 -14.85
N GLY A 235 -6.85 14.81 -15.33
CA GLY A 235 -6.67 15.15 -16.74
C GLY A 235 -6.77 13.92 -17.65
N TYR A 236 -6.24 12.78 -17.22
CA TYR A 236 -6.37 11.52 -17.94
C TYR A 236 -7.82 11.04 -18.02
N VAL A 237 -8.57 11.11 -16.90
CA VAL A 237 -9.97 10.66 -16.88
C VAL A 237 -10.89 11.57 -17.69
N GLU A 238 -10.64 12.88 -17.68
CA GLU A 238 -11.41 13.86 -18.46
C GLU A 238 -11.16 13.73 -19.97
N ASN A 239 -9.90 13.48 -20.36
CA ASN A 239 -9.47 13.49 -21.76
C ASN A 239 -9.05 12.11 -22.27
N TRP A 240 -9.63 11.05 -21.70
CA TRP A 240 -9.26 9.70 -22.08
C TRP A 240 -9.43 9.44 -23.58
N SER A 241 -8.44 8.80 -24.17
CA SER A 241 -8.48 8.25 -25.52
C SER A 241 -7.59 7.00 -25.62
N VAL A 242 -7.83 6.15 -26.62
CA VAL A 242 -6.96 5.01 -26.92
C VAL A 242 -5.53 5.45 -27.19
N TRP A 243 -5.37 6.61 -27.84
CA TRP A 243 -4.05 7.17 -28.12
C TRP A 243 -3.31 7.58 -26.86
N ALA A 244 -4.00 8.17 -25.88
CA ALA A 244 -3.43 8.49 -24.57
C ALA A 244 -2.95 7.21 -23.85
N ASP A 245 -3.73 6.13 -23.88
CA ASP A 245 -3.32 4.84 -23.33
C ASP A 245 -2.06 4.31 -24.00
N LEU A 246 -2.02 4.33 -25.33
CA LEU A 246 -0.86 3.86 -26.10
C LEU A 246 0.40 4.67 -25.77
N GLN A 247 0.29 6.00 -25.70
CA GLN A 247 1.41 6.85 -25.29
C GLN A 247 1.94 6.53 -23.89
N ILE A 248 1.05 6.26 -22.93
CA ILE A 248 1.43 5.90 -21.56
C ILE A 248 2.12 4.54 -21.54
N VAL A 249 1.59 3.54 -22.27
CA VAL A 249 2.22 2.21 -22.39
C VAL A 249 3.63 2.32 -22.97
N VAL A 250 3.81 3.05 -24.08
CA VAL A 250 5.12 3.26 -24.70
C VAL A 250 6.09 3.95 -23.73
N LYS A 251 5.64 5.00 -23.04
CA LYS A 251 6.46 5.69 -22.02
C LYS A 251 6.78 4.82 -20.81
N THR A 252 5.97 3.82 -20.49
CA THR A 252 6.23 2.91 -19.38
C THR A 252 7.46 2.03 -19.61
N ILE A 253 7.73 1.63 -20.87
CA ILE A 253 8.84 0.73 -21.21
C ILE A 253 10.20 1.27 -20.72
N PRO A 254 10.65 2.48 -21.12
CA PRO A 254 11.93 3.00 -20.66
C PRO A 254 11.96 3.26 -19.15
N VAL A 255 10.81 3.59 -18.56
CA VAL A 255 10.66 3.84 -17.11
C VAL A 255 10.89 2.56 -16.29
N VAL A 256 10.39 1.42 -16.77
CA VAL A 256 10.62 0.11 -16.13
C VAL A 256 12.05 -0.36 -16.37
N LEU A 257 12.58 -0.23 -17.60
CA LEU A 257 13.95 -0.66 -17.94
C LEU A 257 15.02 0.16 -17.23
N ALA A 258 14.78 1.45 -17.02
CA ALA A 258 15.74 2.31 -16.30
C ALA A 258 15.87 1.93 -14.81
N ALA A 259 14.96 1.12 -14.26
CA ALA A 259 14.92 0.67 -12.85
C ALA A 259 15.17 1.80 -11.83
N ARG A 260 14.86 3.07 -12.21
CA ARG A 260 15.07 4.25 -11.38
C ARG A 260 13.85 4.49 -10.50
N ASP A 261 14.11 4.80 -9.23
CA ASP A 261 13.11 5.30 -8.25
C ASP A 261 11.94 4.35 -7.90
N ALA A 262 12.19 3.06 -7.84
CA ALA A 262 11.21 2.04 -7.39
C ALA A 262 11.11 1.94 -5.85
N TYR A 263 11.21 3.08 -5.12
CA TYR A 263 11.11 3.12 -3.64
C TYR A 263 9.93 3.98 -3.19
#